data_4f0ff6133083b7bf843f83377fe5f3dd
#
_entry.id   4f0ff6133083b7bf843f83377fe5f3dd
#
_cell.length_a   1.000
_cell.length_b   1.000
_cell.length_c   1.000
_cell.angle_alpha   90.00
_cell.angle_beta   90.00
_cell.angle_gamma   90.00
#
_symmetry.space_group_name_H-M   'P 1'
#
loop_
_entity.id
_entity.type
_entity.pdbx_description
1 polymer ?
#
loop_
_entity_poly.entity_id
_entity_poly.type
_entity_poly.pdbx_seq_one_letter_code
_entity_poly.pdbx_strand_id
1 'polypeptide(L)'
;YLAYRLTGVHSTDYSDASGMLLLDVQNKCWSKEMCEICSVDEKWLPKLFESYECIGTVKPEIAKLLGIGENVKVAAGAGDNAAAAVGTGVVGEGGCNISLGTSGTVFVSSKKFGVDPNNALHAFAHADGGWHLMGCMLSAASCNKWWMDDICGRSDYAAEQAAITEEKLGENRVFFLPYLMGERSPINDTNARGTFIGIRMDSTRADMTQAVLE
;
A
#
# COMPACT_ATOMS: atom_id res chain seq x y z
N TYR A 1 -10.38 -0.87 16.93
CA TYR A 1 -10.51 -1.44 18.28
C TYR A 1 -9.70 -0.65 19.32
N LEU A 2 -8.40 -0.42 19.10
CA LEU A 2 -7.55 0.30 20.08
C LEU A 2 -8.06 1.71 20.37
N ALA A 3 -8.40 2.48 19.35
CA ALA A 3 -8.96 3.82 19.49
C ALA A 3 -10.22 3.83 20.38
N TYR A 4 -11.13 2.89 20.13
CA TYR A 4 -12.32 2.71 20.97
C TYR A 4 -11.97 2.34 22.42
N ARG A 5 -11.03 1.43 22.62
CA ARG A 5 -10.60 1.05 23.99
C ARG A 5 -10.02 2.24 24.75
N LEU A 6 -9.23 3.05 24.05
CA LEU A 6 -8.58 4.22 24.64
C LEU A 6 -9.57 5.36 24.94
N THR A 7 -10.50 5.64 24.04
CA THR A 7 -11.33 6.86 24.11
C THR A 7 -12.82 6.58 24.34
N GLY A 8 -13.31 5.40 23.96
CA GLY A 8 -14.74 5.09 23.91
C GLY A 8 -15.43 5.54 22.61
N VAL A 9 -14.70 6.10 21.66
CA VAL A 9 -15.22 6.60 20.38
C VAL A 9 -15.04 5.55 19.31
N HIS A 10 -16.13 5.20 18.61
CA HIS A 10 -16.09 4.41 17.36
C HIS A 10 -15.69 5.36 16.23
N SER A 11 -14.46 5.22 15.76
CA SER A 11 -13.86 6.10 14.76
C SER A 11 -13.09 5.33 13.73
N THR A 12 -13.02 5.89 12.54
CA THR A 12 -12.05 5.57 11.50
C THR A 12 -11.61 6.88 10.83
N ASP A 13 -10.52 6.85 10.08
CA ASP A 13 -10.10 7.98 9.28
C ASP A 13 -10.44 7.78 7.80
N TYR A 14 -10.39 8.87 7.02
CA TYR A 14 -10.73 8.81 5.60
C TYR A 14 -9.78 7.91 4.81
N SER A 15 -8.48 7.84 5.16
CA SER A 15 -7.52 7.07 4.39
C SER A 15 -7.75 5.56 4.54
N ASP A 16 -8.05 5.08 5.74
CA ASP A 16 -8.37 3.67 5.99
C ASP A 16 -9.77 3.33 5.46
N ALA A 17 -10.76 4.19 5.71
CA ALA A 17 -12.12 4.03 5.21
C ALA A 17 -12.20 3.96 3.68
N SER A 18 -11.27 4.58 2.95
CA SER A 18 -11.18 4.48 1.48
C SER A 18 -11.04 3.04 0.97
N GLY A 19 -10.45 2.15 1.76
CA GLY A 19 -10.31 0.74 1.43
C GLY A 19 -11.55 -0.12 1.66
N MET A 20 -12.60 0.42 2.31
CA MET A 20 -13.81 -0.32 2.67
C MET A 20 -14.84 -0.45 1.54
N LEU A 21 -14.67 0.25 0.42
CA LEU A 21 -15.64 0.39 -0.69
C LEU A 21 -16.95 1.11 -0.32
N LEU A 22 -17.15 1.48 0.93
CA LEU A 22 -18.35 2.15 1.43
C LEU A 22 -18.18 3.67 1.52
N LEU A 23 -16.94 4.17 1.36
CA LEU A 23 -16.64 5.61 1.38
C LEU A 23 -16.79 6.22 -0.01
N ASP A 24 -17.53 7.32 -0.11
CA ASP A 24 -17.39 8.28 -1.20
C ASP A 24 -16.10 9.08 -0.96
N VAL A 25 -15.03 8.65 -1.60
CA VAL A 25 -13.68 9.19 -1.38
C VAL A 25 -13.59 10.66 -1.81
N GLN A 26 -14.31 11.05 -2.86
CA GLN A 26 -14.32 12.43 -3.35
C GLN A 26 -14.96 13.38 -2.33
N ASN A 27 -16.11 12.99 -1.79
CA ASN A 27 -16.89 13.82 -0.87
C ASN A 27 -16.57 13.57 0.60
N LYS A 28 -15.69 12.59 0.89
CA LYS A 28 -15.28 12.22 2.26
C LYS A 28 -16.47 11.93 3.18
N CYS A 29 -17.40 11.11 2.72
CA CYS A 29 -18.57 10.68 3.49
C CYS A 29 -18.94 9.23 3.15
N TRP A 30 -19.74 8.59 3.98
CA TRP A 30 -20.26 7.26 3.67
C TRP A 30 -21.19 7.34 2.45
N SER A 31 -21.00 6.45 1.49
CA SER A 31 -21.82 6.34 0.29
C SER A 31 -23.11 5.62 0.61
N LYS A 32 -24.24 6.35 0.56
CA LYS A 32 -25.57 5.75 0.78
C LYS A 32 -25.88 4.66 -0.24
N GLU A 33 -25.53 4.92 -1.50
CA GLU A 33 -25.73 3.96 -2.59
C GLU A 33 -24.95 2.65 -2.34
N MET A 34 -23.67 2.74 -1.97
CA MET A 34 -22.88 1.56 -1.67
C MET A 34 -23.36 0.83 -0.41
N CYS A 35 -23.80 1.57 0.61
CA CYS A 35 -24.41 0.97 1.79
C CYS A 35 -25.68 0.19 1.44
N GLU A 36 -26.53 0.72 0.58
CA GLU A 36 -27.74 0.05 0.08
C GLU A 36 -27.40 -1.22 -0.71
N ILE A 37 -26.46 -1.12 -1.67
CA ILE A 37 -25.98 -2.27 -2.47
C ILE A 37 -25.44 -3.38 -1.58
N CYS A 38 -24.65 -3.02 -0.58
CA CYS A 38 -24.02 -3.97 0.34
C CYS A 38 -24.93 -4.40 1.51
N SER A 39 -26.16 -3.89 1.58
CA SER A 39 -27.09 -4.13 2.69
C SER A 39 -26.51 -3.78 4.07
N VAL A 40 -25.74 -2.69 4.14
CA VAL A 40 -25.11 -2.17 5.35
C VAL A 40 -25.92 -0.95 5.85
N ASP A 41 -26.36 -0.97 7.12
CA ASP A 41 -26.95 0.23 7.73
C ASP A 41 -25.83 1.21 8.09
N GLU A 42 -25.91 2.44 7.60
CA GLU A 42 -24.92 3.50 7.87
C GLU A 42 -24.69 3.71 9.38
N LYS A 43 -25.68 3.42 10.23
CA LYS A 43 -25.54 3.49 11.70
C LYS A 43 -24.53 2.52 12.27
N TRP A 44 -24.14 1.48 11.54
CA TRP A 44 -23.12 0.52 11.96
C TRP A 44 -21.72 1.02 11.64
N LEU A 45 -21.59 2.04 10.78
CA LEU A 45 -20.31 2.57 10.37
C LEU A 45 -19.78 3.56 11.42
N PRO A 46 -18.45 3.59 11.63
CA PRO A 46 -17.83 4.48 12.58
C PRO A 46 -17.87 5.94 12.11
N LYS A 47 -17.69 6.87 13.03
CA LYS A 47 -17.54 8.29 12.69
C LYS A 47 -16.24 8.50 11.93
N LEU A 48 -16.30 9.26 10.84
CA LEU A 48 -15.18 9.62 10.00
C LEU A 48 -14.43 10.85 10.55
N PHE A 49 -13.11 10.82 10.42
CA PHE A 49 -12.20 11.89 10.84
C PHE A 49 -11.08 12.07 9.80
N GLU A 50 -10.46 13.23 9.77
CA GLU A 50 -9.13 13.36 9.16
C GLU A 50 -8.11 12.64 10.03
N SER A 51 -7.07 12.07 9.41
CA SER A 51 -6.08 11.24 10.11
C SER A 51 -5.40 11.94 11.28
N TYR A 52 -5.21 13.25 11.18
CA TYR A 52 -4.59 14.11 12.20
C TYR A 52 -5.56 14.66 13.24
N GLU A 53 -6.86 14.46 13.08
CA GLU A 53 -7.85 14.95 14.03
C GLU A 53 -7.82 14.18 15.36
N CYS A 54 -8.08 14.90 16.43
CA CYS A 54 -8.23 14.32 17.76
C CYS A 54 -9.63 13.71 17.90
N ILE A 55 -9.69 12.39 18.09
CA ILE A 55 -10.95 11.66 18.33
C ILE A 55 -11.40 11.67 19.79
N GLY A 56 -10.53 12.08 20.70
CA GLY A 56 -10.80 12.15 22.13
C GLY A 56 -9.53 12.09 22.99
N THR A 57 -9.72 12.05 24.29
CA THR A 57 -8.64 11.82 25.25
C THR A 57 -8.67 10.38 25.78
N VAL A 58 -7.54 9.92 26.24
CA VAL A 58 -7.45 8.58 26.88
C VAL A 58 -8.34 8.57 28.15
N LYS A 59 -9.12 7.51 28.31
CA LYS A 59 -9.97 7.30 29.49
C LYS A 59 -9.13 7.28 30.77
N PRO A 60 -9.61 7.88 31.87
CA PRO A 60 -8.84 7.98 33.12
C PRO A 60 -8.33 6.62 33.65
N GLU A 61 -9.14 5.58 33.56
CA GLU A 61 -8.75 4.24 34.01
C GLU A 61 -7.61 3.65 33.13
N ILE A 62 -7.60 3.96 31.85
CA ILE A 62 -6.53 3.52 30.93
C ILE A 62 -5.27 4.36 31.12
N ALA A 63 -5.42 5.67 31.30
CA ALA A 63 -4.29 6.57 31.60
C ALA A 63 -3.56 6.12 32.87
N LYS A 64 -4.32 5.79 33.90
CA LYS A 64 -3.79 5.24 35.19
C LYS A 64 -3.07 3.90 34.95
N LEU A 65 -3.66 2.99 34.17
CA LEU A 65 -3.06 1.68 33.88
C LEU A 65 -1.74 1.81 33.12
N LEU A 66 -1.65 2.76 32.19
CA LEU A 66 -0.47 3.01 31.37
C LEU A 66 0.56 3.94 32.03
N GLY A 67 0.24 4.54 33.16
CA GLY A 67 1.10 5.51 33.85
C GLY A 67 1.31 6.82 33.07
N ILE A 68 0.33 7.23 32.26
CA ILE A 68 0.37 8.45 31.44
C ILE A 68 -0.61 9.51 31.95
N GLY A 69 -0.47 10.77 31.50
CA GLY A 69 -1.36 11.86 31.90
C GLY A 69 -2.80 11.66 31.38
N GLU A 70 -3.77 12.18 32.11
CA GLU A 70 -5.21 12.09 31.76
C GLU A 70 -5.60 12.92 30.54
N ASN A 71 -4.75 13.88 30.12
CA ASN A 71 -5.02 14.77 29.00
C ASN A 71 -4.35 14.32 27.68
N VAL A 72 -3.88 13.08 27.60
CA VAL A 72 -3.27 12.54 26.39
C VAL A 72 -4.34 12.41 25.32
N LYS A 73 -4.14 13.11 24.20
CA LYS A 73 -5.02 13.09 23.03
C LYS A 73 -4.73 11.86 22.17
N VAL A 74 -5.79 11.32 21.57
CA VAL A 74 -5.71 10.21 20.62
C VAL A 74 -6.09 10.77 19.25
N ALA A 75 -5.18 10.65 18.28
CA ALA A 75 -5.45 10.97 16.87
C ALA A 75 -6.24 9.83 16.21
N ALA A 76 -6.97 10.14 15.14
CA ALA A 76 -7.69 9.15 14.37
C ALA A 76 -6.77 8.07 13.80
N GLY A 77 -5.56 8.46 13.40
CA GLY A 77 -4.60 7.58 12.75
C GLY A 77 -4.82 7.52 11.24
N ALA A 78 -4.17 6.61 10.56
CA ALA A 78 -4.24 6.49 9.10
C ALA A 78 -4.13 5.03 8.67
N GLY A 79 -4.64 4.73 7.48
CA GLY A 79 -4.30 3.49 6.77
C GLY A 79 -2.79 3.39 6.54
N ASP A 80 -2.24 2.17 6.53
CA ASP A 80 -0.79 1.91 6.58
C ASP A 80 0.00 2.59 5.46
N ASN A 81 -0.49 2.56 4.22
CA ASN A 81 0.18 3.22 3.09
C ASN A 81 0.18 4.75 3.21
N ALA A 82 -0.91 5.34 3.68
CA ALA A 82 -1.00 6.78 3.91
C ALA A 82 -0.11 7.21 5.09
N ALA A 83 -0.05 6.42 6.16
CA ALA A 83 0.85 6.64 7.29
C ALA A 83 2.33 6.52 6.86
N ALA A 84 2.68 5.51 6.07
CA ALA A 84 4.02 5.33 5.53
C ALA A 84 4.43 6.50 4.62
N ALA A 85 3.51 6.99 3.78
CA ALA A 85 3.74 8.16 2.93
C ALA A 85 4.08 9.40 3.78
N VAL A 86 3.29 9.70 4.81
CA VAL A 86 3.60 10.79 5.75
C VAL A 86 4.94 10.57 6.43
N GLY A 87 5.22 9.35 6.91
CA GLY A 87 6.48 9.01 7.58
C GLY A 87 7.71 9.17 6.70
N THR A 88 7.57 9.05 5.39
CA THR A 88 8.64 9.27 4.40
C THR A 88 8.63 10.68 3.80
N GLY A 89 7.78 11.58 4.31
CA GLY A 89 7.69 12.97 3.87
C GLY A 89 6.89 13.18 2.57
N VAL A 90 6.14 12.17 2.12
CA VAL A 90 5.28 12.27 0.93
C VAL A 90 3.95 12.88 1.34
N VAL A 91 3.86 14.19 1.24
CA VAL A 91 2.69 15.01 1.54
C VAL A 91 2.51 16.08 0.47
N GLY A 92 1.30 16.55 0.27
CA GLY A 92 0.98 17.62 -0.68
C GLY A 92 0.88 17.12 -2.12
N GLU A 93 1.31 17.90 -3.09
CA GLU A 93 1.14 17.62 -4.51
C GLU A 93 2.35 16.91 -5.11
N GLY A 94 2.12 15.79 -5.80
CA GLY A 94 3.12 15.12 -6.63
C GLY A 94 4.21 14.35 -5.88
N GLY A 95 4.11 14.22 -4.56
CA GLY A 95 5.00 13.34 -3.79
C GLY A 95 4.77 11.88 -4.18
N CYS A 96 5.85 11.10 -4.25
CA CYS A 96 5.79 9.67 -4.59
C CYS A 96 6.44 8.82 -3.50
N ASN A 97 5.77 7.76 -3.08
CA ASN A 97 6.32 6.71 -2.22
C ASN A 97 6.27 5.38 -2.97
N ILE A 98 7.37 4.65 -2.95
CA ILE A 98 7.47 3.28 -3.47
C ILE A 98 7.77 2.37 -2.30
N SER A 99 6.89 1.40 -2.05
CA SER A 99 7.07 0.38 -1.02
C SER A 99 7.29 -0.97 -1.67
N LEU A 100 8.42 -1.62 -1.34
CA LEU A 100 8.82 -2.93 -1.86
C LEU A 100 8.84 -3.94 -0.71
N GLY A 101 7.67 -4.50 -0.42
CA GLY A 101 7.52 -5.64 0.48
C GLY A 101 7.24 -6.92 -0.30
N THR A 102 6.53 -7.89 0.28
CA THR A 102 6.03 -9.08 -0.43
C THR A 102 5.31 -8.67 -1.70
N SER A 103 4.38 -7.73 -1.59
CA SER A 103 3.78 -6.97 -2.69
C SER A 103 4.45 -5.60 -2.82
N GLY A 104 4.23 -4.92 -3.95
CA GLY A 104 4.75 -3.58 -4.20
C GLY A 104 3.64 -2.55 -4.34
N THR A 105 3.87 -1.33 -3.85
CA THR A 105 2.96 -0.22 -4.08
C THR A 105 3.70 0.98 -4.63
N VAL A 106 3.06 1.69 -5.55
CA VAL A 106 3.46 3.02 -6.01
C VAL A 106 2.34 3.97 -5.64
N PHE A 107 2.65 4.90 -4.77
CA PHE A 107 1.73 5.87 -4.17
C PHE A 107 2.10 7.26 -4.65
N VAL A 108 1.15 8.02 -5.19
CA VAL A 108 1.36 9.40 -5.65
C VAL A 108 0.33 10.31 -4.99
N SER A 109 0.80 11.26 -4.19
CA SER A 109 -0.05 12.22 -3.48
C SER A 109 -0.57 13.33 -4.39
N SER A 110 -1.80 13.81 -4.13
CA SER A 110 -2.44 14.90 -4.85
C SER A 110 -3.33 15.74 -3.94
N LYS A 111 -3.38 17.04 -4.20
CA LYS A 111 -4.33 17.97 -3.56
C LYS A 111 -5.72 17.93 -4.19
N LYS A 112 -5.87 17.25 -5.31
CA LYS A 112 -7.15 17.13 -6.03
C LYS A 112 -7.55 15.68 -6.13
N PHE A 113 -8.83 15.42 -5.93
CA PHE A 113 -9.39 14.10 -6.21
C PHE A 113 -9.26 13.78 -7.70
N GLY A 114 -8.88 12.55 -7.98
CA GLY A 114 -8.80 12.02 -9.34
C GLY A 114 -8.98 10.51 -9.32
N VAL A 115 -9.49 9.98 -10.42
CA VAL A 115 -9.61 8.54 -10.64
C VAL A 115 -8.92 8.18 -11.95
N ASP A 116 -8.35 6.99 -12.01
CA ASP A 116 -7.90 6.44 -13.28
C ASP A 116 -9.13 6.01 -14.10
N PRO A 117 -9.30 6.52 -15.34
CA PRO A 117 -10.46 6.21 -16.18
C PRO A 117 -10.55 4.71 -16.55
N ASN A 118 -9.46 3.98 -16.45
CA ASN A 118 -9.43 2.53 -16.71
C ASN A 118 -9.65 1.69 -15.43
N ASN A 119 -9.85 2.33 -14.28
CA ASN A 119 -9.98 1.68 -12.97
C ASN A 119 -8.79 0.76 -12.62
N ALA A 120 -7.60 1.05 -13.15
CA ALA A 120 -6.40 0.26 -12.89
C ALA A 120 -5.71 0.67 -11.59
N LEU A 121 -5.98 1.88 -11.08
CA LEU A 121 -5.40 2.42 -9.86
C LEU A 121 -6.47 2.63 -8.79
N HIS A 122 -6.04 2.53 -7.55
CA HIS A 122 -6.86 2.91 -6.39
C HIS A 122 -6.81 4.43 -6.18
N ALA A 123 -7.97 5.05 -5.95
CA ALA A 123 -8.10 6.45 -5.58
C ALA A 123 -8.58 6.54 -4.12
N PHE A 124 -7.72 7.00 -3.23
CA PHE A 124 -7.95 7.02 -1.78
C PHE A 124 -7.75 8.43 -1.21
N ALA A 125 -8.34 8.70 -0.07
CA ALA A 125 -7.98 9.85 0.74
C ALA A 125 -6.57 9.68 1.32
N HIS A 126 -5.84 10.78 1.44
CA HIS A 126 -4.51 10.80 2.05
C HIS A 126 -4.56 11.34 3.48
N ALA A 127 -3.60 10.89 4.31
CA ALA A 127 -3.52 11.28 5.71
C ALA A 127 -3.17 12.76 5.95
N ASP A 128 -2.77 13.50 4.92
CA ASP A 128 -2.51 14.94 4.96
C ASP A 128 -3.74 15.81 4.65
N GLY A 129 -4.91 15.19 4.45
CA GLY A 129 -6.16 15.86 4.09
C GLY A 129 -6.41 15.93 2.58
N GLY A 130 -5.45 15.52 1.74
CA GLY A 130 -5.59 15.40 0.29
C GLY A 130 -6.09 14.03 -0.16
N TRP A 131 -5.60 13.61 -1.34
CA TRP A 131 -5.89 12.31 -1.95
C TRP A 131 -4.61 11.69 -2.49
N HIS A 132 -4.69 10.43 -2.89
CA HIS A 132 -3.62 9.77 -3.63
C HIS A 132 -4.17 8.76 -4.63
N LEU A 133 -3.38 8.52 -5.66
CA LEU A 133 -3.53 7.35 -6.51
C LEU A 133 -2.49 6.31 -6.13
N MET A 134 -2.88 5.05 -6.13
CA MET A 134 -1.99 3.96 -5.77
C MET A 134 -2.14 2.79 -6.73
N GLY A 135 -1.01 2.38 -7.31
CA GLY A 135 -0.85 1.07 -7.95
C GLY A 135 -0.35 0.07 -6.92
N CYS A 136 -0.84 -1.16 -7.00
CA CYS A 136 -0.41 -2.23 -6.11
C CYS A 136 -0.22 -3.53 -6.90
N MET A 137 1.02 -3.96 -7.03
CA MET A 137 1.39 -5.24 -7.64
C MET A 137 1.44 -6.35 -6.58
N LEU A 138 1.04 -7.56 -6.98
CA LEU A 138 0.94 -8.68 -6.02
C LEU A 138 2.30 -9.27 -5.64
N SER A 139 3.26 -9.23 -6.54
CA SER A 139 4.57 -9.85 -6.35
C SER A 139 5.69 -8.84 -6.60
N ALA A 140 6.36 -8.38 -5.56
CA ALA A 140 7.51 -7.49 -5.62
C ALA A 140 8.75 -8.19 -5.02
N ALA A 141 9.16 -7.89 -3.81
CA ALA A 141 10.29 -8.58 -3.17
C ALA A 141 10.06 -10.09 -3.01
N SER A 142 8.81 -10.54 -3.03
CA SER A 142 8.49 -11.97 -3.09
C SER A 142 9.02 -12.67 -4.35
N CYS A 143 9.17 -11.94 -5.48
CA CYS A 143 9.78 -12.49 -6.69
C CYS A 143 11.25 -12.81 -6.47
N ASN A 144 12.00 -11.89 -5.82
CA ASN A 144 13.39 -12.14 -5.48
C ASN A 144 13.52 -13.32 -4.51
N LYS A 145 12.63 -13.39 -3.50
CA LYS A 145 12.62 -14.52 -2.56
C LYS A 145 12.35 -15.83 -3.29
N TRP A 146 11.31 -15.92 -4.11
CA TRP A 146 11.00 -17.09 -4.92
C TRP A 146 12.15 -17.49 -5.83
N TRP A 147 12.76 -16.53 -6.52
CA TRP A 147 13.90 -16.79 -7.39
C TRP A 147 15.08 -17.38 -6.64
N MET A 148 15.45 -16.77 -5.52
CA MET A 148 16.59 -17.22 -4.71
C MET A 148 16.34 -18.56 -4.02
N ASP A 149 15.23 -18.67 -3.29
CA ASP A 149 14.97 -19.83 -2.43
C ASP A 149 14.52 -21.03 -3.24
N ASP A 150 13.55 -20.86 -4.14
CA ASP A 150 12.87 -21.96 -4.81
C ASP A 150 13.52 -22.34 -6.15
N ILE A 151 14.01 -21.36 -6.92
CA ILE A 151 14.59 -21.62 -8.25
C ILE A 151 16.11 -21.82 -8.17
N CYS A 152 16.83 -20.92 -7.51
CA CYS A 152 18.28 -21.05 -7.38
C CYS A 152 18.72 -21.99 -6.25
N GLY A 153 17.83 -22.26 -5.29
CA GLY A 153 18.14 -23.08 -4.10
C GLY A 153 19.26 -22.46 -3.26
N ARG A 154 19.29 -21.13 -3.15
CA ARG A 154 20.36 -20.39 -2.48
C ARG A 154 19.80 -19.41 -1.45
N SER A 155 20.48 -19.30 -0.33
CA SER A 155 20.18 -18.35 0.74
C SER A 155 21.14 -17.15 0.78
N ASP A 156 22.26 -17.19 0.05
CA ASP A 156 23.21 -16.11 -0.04
C ASP A 156 22.87 -15.17 -1.19
N TYR A 157 21.99 -14.21 -0.88
CA TYR A 157 21.53 -13.19 -1.81
C TYR A 157 22.67 -12.29 -2.29
N ALA A 158 23.56 -11.92 -1.40
CA ALA A 158 24.68 -11.04 -1.74
C ALA A 158 25.64 -11.69 -2.75
N ALA A 159 25.96 -12.97 -2.56
CA ALA A 159 26.83 -13.70 -3.48
C ALA A 159 26.18 -13.88 -4.86
N GLU A 160 24.88 -14.16 -4.93
CA GLU A 160 24.19 -14.31 -6.21
C GLU A 160 24.08 -12.98 -6.96
N GLN A 161 23.89 -11.88 -6.24
CA GLN A 161 23.73 -10.54 -6.81
C GLN A 161 25.06 -9.84 -7.09
N ALA A 162 26.19 -10.37 -6.59
CA ALA A 162 27.51 -9.76 -6.78
C ALA A 162 27.95 -9.67 -8.27
N ALA A 163 27.35 -10.45 -9.16
CA ALA A 163 27.60 -10.39 -10.59
C ALA A 163 26.91 -9.21 -11.29
N ILE A 164 25.95 -8.56 -10.62
CA ILE A 164 25.19 -7.41 -11.13
C ILE A 164 25.96 -6.16 -10.68
N THR A 165 26.60 -5.46 -11.62
CA THR A 165 27.31 -4.21 -11.34
C THR A 165 26.45 -3.02 -11.78
N GLU A 166 26.73 -1.83 -11.25
CA GLU A 166 26.01 -0.60 -11.60
C GLU A 166 26.03 -0.32 -13.10
N GLU A 167 27.13 -0.67 -13.78
CA GLU A 167 27.29 -0.48 -15.22
C GLU A 167 26.36 -1.40 -16.05
N LYS A 168 25.88 -2.49 -15.46
CA LYS A 168 24.97 -3.43 -16.12
C LYS A 168 23.48 -3.11 -15.86
N LEU A 169 23.16 -2.20 -14.95
CA LEU A 169 21.79 -1.81 -14.71
C LEU A 169 21.17 -1.18 -15.94
N GLY A 170 20.00 -1.65 -16.36
CA GLY A 170 19.33 -1.23 -17.59
C GLY A 170 19.90 -1.78 -18.91
N GLU A 171 21.02 -2.53 -18.87
CA GLU A 171 21.64 -3.15 -20.05
C GLU A 171 21.15 -4.59 -20.29
N ASN A 172 20.35 -5.13 -19.38
CA ASN A 172 19.85 -6.49 -19.48
C ASN A 172 18.87 -6.63 -20.67
N ARG A 173 18.98 -7.74 -21.37
CA ARG A 173 18.10 -8.08 -22.50
C ARG A 173 17.03 -9.09 -22.14
N VAL A 174 17.13 -9.64 -20.95
CA VAL A 174 16.12 -10.52 -20.34
C VAL A 174 15.21 -9.67 -19.48
N PHE A 175 13.92 -9.78 -19.70
CA PHE A 175 12.89 -9.12 -18.89
C PHE A 175 12.11 -10.14 -18.10
N PHE A 176 11.70 -9.80 -16.91
CA PHE A 176 10.83 -10.64 -16.09
C PHE A 176 9.48 -9.95 -15.84
N LEU A 177 8.41 -10.62 -16.17
CA LEU A 177 7.06 -10.22 -15.80
C LEU A 177 6.72 -10.88 -14.45
N PRO A 178 6.53 -10.13 -13.36
CA PRO A 178 6.47 -10.67 -12.00
C PRO A 178 5.10 -11.24 -11.60
N TYR A 179 4.29 -11.70 -12.52
CA TYR A 179 2.89 -12.08 -12.29
C TYR A 179 2.75 -13.49 -11.73
N LEU A 180 3.53 -13.84 -10.70
CA LEU A 180 3.57 -15.20 -10.13
C LEU A 180 2.22 -15.64 -9.53
N MET A 181 1.41 -14.68 -9.06
CA MET A 181 0.11 -14.93 -8.41
C MET A 181 -1.05 -14.27 -9.17
N GLY A 182 -0.92 -14.06 -10.46
CA GLY A 182 -1.77 -13.12 -11.18
C GLY A 182 -1.29 -11.69 -10.94
N GLU A 183 -2.06 -10.69 -11.42
CA GLU A 183 -1.69 -9.31 -11.18
C GLU A 183 -2.93 -8.44 -10.93
N ARG A 184 -2.75 -7.42 -10.09
CA ARG A 184 -3.74 -6.42 -9.74
C ARG A 184 -3.51 -5.14 -10.56
N SER A 185 -2.97 -4.11 -10.00
CA SER A 185 -2.72 -2.86 -10.71
C SER A 185 -1.41 -2.89 -11.49
N PRO A 186 -1.35 -2.42 -12.75
CA PRO A 186 -2.47 -1.89 -13.52
C PRO A 186 -3.16 -2.93 -14.42
N ILE A 187 -2.78 -4.20 -14.36
CA ILE A 187 -3.18 -5.24 -15.31
C ILE A 187 -4.59 -5.79 -15.01
N ASN A 188 -4.91 -5.96 -13.71
CA ASN A 188 -6.17 -6.52 -13.21
C ASN A 188 -6.54 -7.88 -13.85
N ASP A 189 -5.54 -8.77 -13.98
CA ASP A 189 -5.72 -10.11 -14.53
C ASP A 189 -5.24 -11.18 -13.55
N THR A 190 -6.17 -11.92 -12.97
CA THR A 190 -5.89 -13.02 -12.05
C THR A 190 -5.24 -14.24 -12.73
N ASN A 191 -5.31 -14.31 -14.06
CA ASN A 191 -4.71 -15.38 -14.86
C ASN A 191 -3.34 -15.02 -15.44
N ALA A 192 -2.86 -13.79 -15.25
CA ALA A 192 -1.50 -13.42 -15.61
C ALA A 192 -0.49 -14.34 -14.92
N ARG A 193 0.62 -14.65 -15.59
CA ARG A 193 1.67 -15.55 -15.07
C ARG A 193 3.04 -14.95 -15.26
N GLY A 194 3.94 -15.28 -14.33
CA GLY A 194 5.35 -14.90 -14.41
C GLY A 194 5.97 -15.43 -15.69
N THR A 195 6.76 -14.59 -16.36
CA THR A 195 7.33 -14.92 -17.67
C THR A 195 8.68 -14.23 -17.83
N PHE A 196 9.68 -14.97 -18.30
CA PHE A 196 10.92 -14.40 -18.81
C PHE A 196 10.83 -14.19 -20.31
N ILE A 197 11.24 -13.02 -20.79
CA ILE A 197 11.23 -12.64 -22.21
C ILE A 197 12.64 -12.24 -22.62
N GLY A 198 13.03 -12.57 -23.85
CA GLY A 198 14.34 -12.18 -24.40
C GLY A 198 15.48 -13.14 -24.08
N ILE A 199 15.21 -14.32 -23.52
CA ILE A 199 16.23 -15.35 -23.25
C ILE A 199 16.86 -15.79 -24.59
N ARG A 200 18.19 -15.93 -24.60
CA ARG A 200 19.00 -16.40 -25.69
C ARG A 200 19.90 -17.56 -25.26
N MET A 201 20.61 -18.17 -26.21
CA MET A 201 21.55 -19.26 -25.93
C MET A 201 22.70 -18.83 -25.00
N ASP A 202 23.08 -17.57 -25.02
CA ASP A 202 24.14 -16.96 -24.23
C ASP A 202 23.63 -16.31 -22.92
N SER A 203 22.31 -16.34 -22.66
CA SER A 203 21.75 -15.84 -21.40
C SER A 203 22.20 -16.68 -20.22
N THR A 204 22.60 -16.03 -19.18
CA THR A 204 23.12 -16.65 -17.95
C THR A 204 22.09 -16.57 -16.82
N ARG A 205 22.35 -17.31 -15.72
CA ARG A 205 21.56 -17.16 -14.49
C ARG A 205 21.68 -15.75 -13.92
N ALA A 206 22.82 -15.10 -14.04
CA ALA A 206 23.00 -13.73 -13.59
C ALA A 206 22.10 -12.74 -14.35
N ASP A 207 21.89 -12.93 -15.65
CA ASP A 207 20.97 -12.12 -16.45
C ASP A 207 19.51 -12.32 -15.98
N MET A 208 19.15 -13.55 -15.62
CA MET A 208 17.82 -13.85 -15.08
C MET A 208 17.64 -13.27 -13.67
N THR A 209 18.67 -13.36 -12.81
CA THR A 209 18.66 -12.74 -11.47
C THR A 209 18.51 -11.22 -11.58
N GLN A 210 19.23 -10.59 -12.50
CA GLN A 210 19.11 -9.16 -12.76
C GLN A 210 17.70 -8.80 -13.22
N ALA A 211 17.10 -9.57 -14.13
CA ALA A 211 15.75 -9.34 -14.61
C ALA A 211 14.68 -9.44 -13.49
N VAL A 212 14.90 -10.28 -12.50
CA VAL A 212 13.99 -10.38 -11.34
C VAL A 212 14.13 -9.19 -10.40
N LEU A 213 15.29 -8.54 -10.36
CA LEU A 213 15.56 -7.38 -9.49
C LEU A 213 15.17 -6.04 -10.13
N GLU A 214 15.26 -5.92 -11.47
CA GLU A 214 14.83 -4.76 -12.26
C GLU A 214 13.31 -4.74 -12.49
#